data_ba6f8682e75965b9c4864b36ae6c94ad
#
_entry.id   ba6f8682e75965b9c4864b36ae6c94ad
#
_cell.length_a   1.000
_cell.length_b   1.000
_cell.length_c   1.000
_cell.angle_alpha   90.00
_cell.angle_beta   90.00
_cell.angle_gamma   90.00
#
_symmetry.space_group_name_H-M   'P 1'
#
loop_
_entity.id
_entity.type
_entity.pdbx_description
1 polymer ?
#
loop_
_entity_poly.entity_id
_entity_poly.type
_entity_poly.pdbx_seq_one_letter_code
_entity_poly.pdbx_strand_id
1 'polypeptide(L)'
;KRLIEYMPLFYSITKETQVCIVDEIERSIHPIMIKDLMRKLSGSDSSHGQLIFSTHESSLLDQSIFRPDEIWFAQKDIEQATQLYPLSDFKIHNTANIENGYLAGRYGGIPFLSNLQDLHW
;
A
#
# COMPACT_ATOMS: atom_id res chain seq x y z
N LYS A 1 15.32 -2.18 -15.55
CA LYS A 1 16.21 -1.03 -15.30
C LYS A 1 15.92 -0.36 -13.96
N ARG A 2 14.66 -0.10 -13.58
CA ARG A 2 14.30 0.58 -12.31
C ARG A 2 14.37 -0.29 -11.06
N LEU A 3 14.23 -1.60 -11.15
CA LEU A 3 14.45 -2.50 -10.01
C LEU A 3 15.86 -2.33 -9.43
N ILE A 4 16.85 -2.08 -10.29
CA ILE A 4 18.24 -1.81 -9.89
C ILE A 4 18.34 -0.49 -9.09
N GLU A 5 17.50 0.50 -9.39
CA GLU A 5 17.48 1.78 -8.69
C GLU A 5 16.96 1.65 -7.24
N TYR A 6 16.10 0.69 -6.97
CA TYR A 6 15.60 0.40 -5.62
C TYR A 6 16.51 -0.53 -4.80
N MET A 7 17.46 -1.23 -5.42
CA MET A 7 18.35 -2.16 -4.71
C MET A 7 19.15 -1.50 -3.57
N PRO A 8 19.71 -0.28 -3.72
CA PRO A 8 20.38 0.40 -2.62
C PRO A 8 19.45 0.71 -1.45
N LEU A 9 18.19 1.14 -1.75
CA LEU A 9 17.16 1.42 -0.75
C LEU A 9 16.85 0.15 0.07
N PHE A 10 16.60 -0.96 -0.59
CA PHE A 10 16.30 -2.22 0.09
C PHE A 10 17.49 -2.75 0.88
N TYR A 11 18.70 -2.57 0.37
CA TYR A 11 19.90 -2.90 1.10
C TYR A 11 20.04 -2.07 2.39
N SER A 12 19.81 -0.77 2.32
CA SER A 12 19.85 0.12 3.49
C SER A 12 18.82 -0.27 4.55
N ILE A 13 17.58 -0.54 4.16
CA ILE A 13 16.51 -0.93 5.08
C ILE A 13 16.84 -2.26 5.79
N THR A 14 17.48 -3.19 5.11
CA THR A 14 17.82 -4.50 5.70
C THR A 14 19.06 -4.47 6.58
N LYS A 15 19.97 -3.52 6.39
CA LYS A 15 21.26 -3.47 7.09
C LYS A 15 21.41 -2.32 8.09
N GLU A 16 20.64 -1.26 7.91
CA GLU A 16 20.76 -0.04 8.70
C GLU A 16 19.43 0.31 9.36
N THR A 17 19.50 0.96 10.51
CA THR A 17 18.31 1.47 11.21
C THR A 17 17.88 2.80 10.57
N GLN A 18 17.25 2.71 9.40
CA GLN A 18 16.78 3.87 8.64
C GLN A 18 15.28 3.82 8.40
N VAL A 19 14.67 4.99 8.30
CA VAL A 19 13.28 5.15 7.83
C VAL A 19 13.33 5.68 6.40
N CYS A 20 12.78 4.92 5.47
CA CYS A 20 12.69 5.29 4.08
C CYS A 20 11.24 5.57 3.70
N ILE A 21 10.99 6.71 3.05
CA ILE A 21 9.65 7.10 2.58
C ILE A 21 9.68 7.14 1.06
N VAL A 22 8.76 6.41 0.43
CA VAL A 22 8.66 6.30 -1.03
C VAL A 22 7.24 6.61 -1.47
N ASP A 23 7.08 7.57 -2.36
CA ASP A 23 5.79 7.88 -2.96
C ASP A 23 5.60 7.10 -4.25
N GLU A 24 4.40 6.52 -4.44
CA GLU A 24 4.06 5.69 -5.60
C GLU A 24 5.11 4.60 -5.91
N ILE A 25 5.32 3.69 -4.95
CA ILE A 25 6.39 2.68 -5.03
C ILE A 25 6.28 1.78 -6.27
N GLU A 26 5.06 1.57 -6.78
CA GLU A 26 4.81 0.80 -8.01
C GLU A 26 5.19 1.53 -9.28
N ARG A 27 5.54 2.81 -9.22
CA ARG A 27 5.82 3.61 -10.41
C ARG A 27 6.89 2.97 -11.29
N SER A 28 6.47 2.46 -12.46
CA SER A 28 7.31 1.79 -13.45
C SER A 28 7.89 0.42 -13.03
N ILE A 29 7.30 -0.21 -12.01
CA ILE A 29 7.57 -1.59 -11.62
C ILE A 29 6.30 -2.41 -11.88
N HIS A 30 6.46 -3.61 -12.44
CA HIS A 30 5.32 -4.49 -12.67
C HIS A 30 4.71 -4.95 -11.33
N PRO A 31 3.36 -4.98 -11.18
CA PRO A 31 2.69 -5.35 -9.93
C PRO A 31 3.18 -6.65 -9.29
N ILE A 32 3.42 -7.69 -10.08
CA ILE A 32 3.96 -8.97 -9.59
C ILE A 32 5.32 -8.79 -8.92
N MET A 33 6.19 -7.98 -9.54
CA MET A 33 7.54 -7.76 -9.01
C MET A 33 7.52 -6.97 -7.69
N ILE A 34 6.64 -5.97 -7.59
CA ILE A 34 6.53 -5.20 -6.34
C ILE A 34 5.98 -6.08 -5.21
N LYS A 35 5.02 -6.93 -5.51
CA LYS A 35 4.44 -7.89 -4.55
C LYS A 35 5.48 -8.86 -4.02
N ASP A 36 6.29 -9.45 -4.89
CA ASP A 36 7.37 -10.37 -4.50
C ASP A 36 8.45 -9.68 -3.69
N LEU A 37 8.75 -8.44 -4.03
CA LEU A 37 9.70 -7.61 -3.28
C LEU A 37 9.20 -7.31 -1.87
N MET A 38 7.92 -6.94 -1.71
CA MET A 38 7.31 -6.70 -0.40
C MET A 38 7.28 -7.97 0.45
N ARG A 39 6.96 -9.13 -0.14
CA ARG A 39 7.04 -10.41 0.57
C ARG A 39 8.45 -10.71 1.10
N LYS A 40 9.46 -10.43 0.30
CA LYS A 40 10.86 -10.64 0.70
C LYS A 40 11.26 -9.71 1.85
N LEU A 41 10.83 -8.46 1.82
CA LEU A 41 11.10 -7.50 2.90
C LEU A 41 10.36 -7.86 4.19
N SER A 42 9.06 -8.15 4.11
CA SER A 42 8.23 -8.51 5.27
C SER A 42 8.66 -9.83 5.92
N GLY A 43 9.18 -10.79 5.14
CA GLY A 43 9.66 -12.07 5.63
C GLY A 43 11.10 -12.05 6.15
N SER A 44 11.77 -10.91 6.17
CA SER A 44 13.16 -10.80 6.62
C SER A 44 13.23 -10.48 8.11
N ASP A 45 13.57 -11.46 8.93
CA ASP A 45 13.84 -11.27 10.37
C ASP A 45 15.03 -10.34 10.65
N SER A 46 15.80 -10.01 9.62
CA SER A 46 17.01 -9.17 9.72
C SER A 46 16.79 -7.71 9.30
N SER A 47 15.54 -7.29 9.03
CA SER A 47 15.26 -5.91 8.70
C SER A 47 15.34 -5.03 9.93
N HIS A 48 16.24 -4.05 9.93
CA HIS A 48 16.44 -3.10 11.02
C HIS A 48 15.78 -1.74 10.74
N GLY A 49 15.48 -1.46 9.47
CA GLY A 49 14.87 -0.21 9.04
C GLY A 49 13.36 -0.31 8.88
N GLN A 50 12.74 0.82 8.55
CA GLN A 50 11.33 0.94 8.27
C GLN A 50 11.10 1.49 6.87
N LEU A 51 10.21 0.85 6.08
CA LEU A 51 9.74 1.36 4.80
C LEU A 51 8.31 1.89 4.96
N ILE A 52 8.11 3.16 4.64
CA ILE A 52 6.79 3.79 4.53
C ILE A 52 6.60 4.13 3.05
N PHE A 53 5.51 3.69 2.45
CA PHE A 53 5.26 3.98 1.04
C PHE A 53 3.79 4.24 0.74
N SER A 54 3.54 5.06 -0.28
CA SER A 54 2.22 5.18 -0.90
C SER A 54 2.13 4.29 -2.13
N THR A 55 0.92 3.86 -2.47
CA THR A 55 0.66 3.04 -3.65
C THR A 55 -0.79 3.13 -4.10
N HIS A 56 -1.03 2.97 -5.40
CA HIS A 56 -2.35 2.75 -5.98
C HIS A 56 -2.57 1.28 -6.35
N GLU A 57 -1.62 0.40 -6.04
CA GLU A 57 -1.66 -1.02 -6.39
C GLU A 57 -2.48 -1.82 -5.37
N SER A 58 -3.74 -2.11 -5.71
CA SER A 58 -4.67 -2.83 -4.83
C SER A 58 -4.24 -4.26 -4.51
N SER A 59 -3.45 -4.88 -5.37
CA SER A 59 -2.95 -6.24 -5.15
C SER A 59 -2.00 -6.38 -3.97
N LEU A 60 -1.48 -5.24 -3.45
CA LEU A 60 -0.70 -5.18 -2.21
C LEU A 60 -1.56 -5.28 -0.94
N LEU A 61 -2.88 -5.21 -1.04
CA LEU A 61 -3.82 -5.42 0.06
C LEU A 61 -3.95 -6.92 0.38
N ASP A 62 -2.87 -7.50 0.87
CA ASP A 62 -2.69 -8.94 1.07
C ASP A 62 -2.17 -9.23 2.49
N GLN A 63 -3.00 -9.90 3.31
CA GLN A 63 -2.66 -10.25 4.70
C GLN A 63 -1.50 -11.24 4.82
N SER A 64 -1.11 -11.90 3.73
CA SER A 64 0.11 -12.73 3.71
C SER A 64 1.39 -11.90 3.64
N ILE A 65 1.28 -10.60 3.35
CA ILE A 65 2.41 -9.67 3.24
C ILE A 65 2.41 -8.67 4.38
N PHE A 66 1.24 -8.05 4.64
CA PHE A 66 1.10 -6.98 5.62
C PHE A 66 0.06 -7.31 6.67
N ARG A 67 0.31 -6.90 7.90
CA ARG A 67 -0.68 -6.91 8.98
C ARG A 67 -1.69 -5.78 8.78
N PRO A 68 -2.91 -5.91 9.32
CA PRO A 68 -3.91 -4.84 9.25
C PRO A 68 -3.47 -3.48 9.81
N ASP A 69 -2.57 -3.48 10.79
CA ASP A 69 -2.02 -2.26 11.40
C ASP A 69 -0.94 -1.58 10.53
N GLU A 70 -0.42 -2.28 9.53
CA GLU A 70 0.56 -1.77 8.57
C GLU A 70 -0.10 -1.14 7.34
N ILE A 71 -1.39 -1.39 7.11
CA ILE A 71 -2.14 -0.88 5.97
C ILE A 71 -2.96 0.33 6.39
N TRP A 72 -2.74 1.46 5.72
CA TRP A 72 -3.43 2.72 5.98
C TRP A 72 -4.12 3.21 4.72
N PHE A 73 -5.34 3.71 4.86
CA PHE A 73 -6.07 4.35 3.80
C PHE A 73 -6.01 5.86 3.96
N ALA A 74 -5.87 6.55 2.81
CA ALA A 74 -5.95 7.99 2.71
C ALA A 74 -7.23 8.36 1.95
N GLN A 75 -8.08 9.17 2.54
CA GLN A 75 -9.32 9.63 1.93
C GLN A 75 -9.50 11.12 2.15
N LYS A 76 -10.00 11.83 1.15
CA LYS A 76 -10.47 13.21 1.34
C LYS A 76 -11.89 13.21 1.87
N ASP A 77 -12.14 14.03 2.87
CA ASP A 77 -13.49 14.29 3.35
C ASP A 77 -14.21 15.36 2.51
N ILE A 78 -15.42 15.70 2.93
CA ILE A 78 -16.26 16.70 2.24
C ILE A 78 -15.62 18.10 2.23
N GLU A 79 -14.77 18.41 3.19
CA GLU A 79 -14.04 19.67 3.32
C GLU A 79 -12.69 19.66 2.60
N GLN A 80 -12.41 18.61 1.84
CA GLN A 80 -11.14 18.38 1.13
C GLN A 80 -9.93 18.15 2.07
N ALA A 81 -10.16 17.93 3.36
CA ALA A 81 -9.11 17.52 4.28
C ALA A 81 -8.77 16.04 4.08
N THR A 82 -7.50 15.69 4.21
CA THR A 82 -7.06 14.30 4.11
C THR A 82 -7.19 13.63 5.47
N GLN A 83 -7.93 12.53 5.51
CA GLN A 83 -8.02 11.63 6.66
C GLN A 83 -7.21 10.37 6.41
N LEU A 84 -6.47 9.93 7.43
CA LEU A 84 -5.72 8.69 7.43
C LEU A 84 -6.29 7.77 8.51
N TYR A 85 -6.54 6.51 8.14
CA TYR A 85 -7.02 5.50 9.09
C TYR A 85 -6.50 4.11 8.72
N PRO A 86 -6.16 3.27 9.72
CA PRO A 86 -5.62 1.94 9.46
C PRO A 86 -6.72 0.93 9.16
N LEU A 87 -6.35 -0.12 8.43
CA LEU A 87 -7.23 -1.26 8.19
C LEU A 87 -7.62 -1.97 9.49
N SER A 88 -6.79 -1.89 10.53
CA SER A 88 -7.06 -2.46 11.85
C SER A 88 -8.28 -1.85 12.58
N ASP A 89 -8.78 -0.68 12.16
CA ASP A 89 -10.02 -0.10 12.69
C ASP A 89 -11.26 -0.89 12.26
N PHE A 90 -11.12 -1.75 11.28
CA PHE A 90 -12.18 -2.64 10.80
C PHE A 90 -12.04 -4.04 11.40
N LYS A 91 -13.19 -4.70 11.65
CA LYS A 91 -13.20 -6.10 12.09
C LYS A 91 -12.89 -7.02 10.90
N ILE A 92 -11.65 -7.45 10.79
CA ILE A 92 -11.16 -8.24 9.67
C ILE A 92 -10.86 -9.66 10.12
N HIS A 93 -11.38 -10.65 9.40
CA HIS A 93 -11.00 -12.04 9.57
C HIS A 93 -9.69 -12.33 8.84
N ASN A 94 -8.86 -13.20 9.41
CA ASN A 94 -7.57 -13.59 8.81
C ASN A 94 -7.69 -14.21 7.40
N THR A 95 -8.88 -14.71 7.05
CA THR A 95 -9.19 -15.29 5.72
C THR A 95 -9.87 -14.30 4.79
N ALA A 96 -10.12 -13.05 5.22
CA ALA A 96 -10.80 -12.07 4.39
C ALA A 96 -9.89 -11.64 3.21
N ASN A 97 -10.48 -11.55 2.02
CA ASN A 97 -9.83 -10.94 0.87
C ASN A 97 -9.95 -9.42 0.98
N ILE A 98 -8.87 -8.76 1.40
CA ILE A 98 -8.85 -7.33 1.63
C ILE A 98 -8.96 -6.56 0.32
N GLU A 99 -8.27 -7.00 -0.73
CA GLU A 99 -8.35 -6.37 -2.05
C GLU A 99 -9.79 -6.29 -2.56
N ASN A 100 -10.51 -7.41 -2.54
CA ASN A 100 -11.93 -7.44 -2.95
C ASN A 100 -12.80 -6.55 -2.06
N GLY A 101 -12.55 -6.54 -0.76
CA GLY A 101 -13.26 -5.65 0.17
C GLY A 101 -13.02 -4.17 -0.13
N TYR A 102 -11.78 -3.80 -0.42
CA TYR A 102 -11.40 -2.45 -0.83
C TYR A 102 -12.08 -2.05 -2.14
N LEU A 103 -11.96 -2.87 -3.18
CA LEU A 103 -12.58 -2.60 -4.49
C LEU A 103 -14.11 -2.52 -4.42
N ALA A 104 -14.74 -3.22 -3.45
CA ALA A 104 -16.16 -3.12 -3.17
C ALA A 104 -16.54 -1.90 -2.28
N GLY A 105 -15.57 -1.04 -1.92
CA GLY A 105 -15.79 0.17 -1.12
C GLY A 105 -15.98 -0.05 0.38
N ARG A 106 -15.71 -1.25 0.91
CA ARG A 106 -15.95 -1.58 2.33
C ARG A 106 -15.09 -0.76 3.30
N TYR A 107 -13.92 -0.34 2.86
CA TYR A 107 -12.93 0.36 3.70
C TYR A 107 -12.80 1.83 3.35
N GLY A 108 -13.55 2.34 2.37
CA GLY A 108 -13.34 3.69 1.84
C GLY A 108 -12.02 3.80 1.05
N GLY A 109 -11.49 5.02 0.93
CA GLY A 109 -10.22 5.26 0.23
C GLY A 109 -10.28 5.10 -1.29
N ILE A 110 -11.44 4.74 -1.84
CA ILE A 110 -11.66 4.70 -3.29
C ILE A 110 -12.11 6.09 -3.73
N PRO A 111 -11.50 6.65 -4.80
CA PRO A 111 -12.00 7.88 -5.39
C PRO A 111 -13.47 7.70 -5.78
N PHE A 112 -14.33 8.61 -5.35
CA PHE A 112 -15.72 8.64 -5.80
C PHE A 112 -15.69 8.98 -7.30
N LEU A 113 -15.82 7.97 -8.13
CA LEU A 113 -16.13 8.20 -9.54
C LEU A 113 -17.59 8.64 -9.57
N SER A 114 -17.83 9.94 -9.40
CA SER A 114 -19.08 10.56 -9.83
C SER A 114 -19.33 10.05 -11.25
N ASN A 115 -20.57 9.65 -11.53
CA ASN A 115 -20.95 9.05 -12.81
C ASN A 115 -20.24 9.75 -13.95
N LEU A 116 -19.42 8.99 -14.73
CA LEU A 116 -18.78 9.50 -15.95
C LEU A 116 -19.81 10.12 -16.92
N GLN A 117 -21.09 9.80 -16.73
CA GLN A 117 -22.24 10.38 -17.46
C GLN A 117 -22.47 11.86 -17.10
N ASP A 118 -21.97 12.36 -15.97
CA ASP A 118 -22.07 13.77 -15.57
C ASP A 118 -20.94 14.62 -16.17
N LEU A 119 -19.96 13.99 -16.84
CA LEU A 119 -18.91 14.68 -17.59
C LEU A 119 -19.48 15.05 -18.96
N HIS A 120 -19.95 16.27 -19.11
CA HIS A 120 -20.24 16.86 -20.41
C HIS A 120 -18.92 17.22 -21.10
N TRP A 121 -18.58 16.45 -22.12
CA TRP A 121 -17.43 16.73 -23.03
C TRP A 121 -17.81 17.83 -24.02
#